data_4025de8f90caad4ded6485a353413983
#
_entry.id   4025de8f90caad4ded6485a353413983
#
_cell.length_a   1.000
_cell.length_b   1.000
_cell.length_c   1.000
_cell.angle_alpha   90.00
_cell.angle_beta   90.00
_cell.angle_gamma   90.00
#
_symmetry.space_group_name_H-M   'P 1'
#
loop_
_entity.id
_entity.type
_entity.pdbx_description
1 polymer ?
#
loop_
_entity_poly.entity_id
_entity_poly.type
_entity_poly.pdbx_seq_one_letter_code
_entity_poly.pdbx_strand_id
1 'polypeptide(L)'
;GESGDALKGRPFVELIAETDRGLAAEMLEAARSQGRIDDVVVRLNGTGLRRPNVAMAGYRVPDFDNHFFLALKMEPALQSERLSEADIRRDEDSGLLDEGSYSALAAERAQAFKRAGGRPQITMVKVDSLEEMTKVLGASDRKKIMGAVGDILAQHSLGGGTAGRVGEDSFSYLHRDDIDPDEINNMISEAAKKLFNAEVKPHGQTLDADGAGLAEHQVAKAIAHTIRTFSEQGDHALDKKKSIAQVLKGLVSDTIDNVAYIRRVVAGRDFDMAFQPICDLRLERVHHFEALTRYRDAKAGTSPYHLFCLAEEVGIVHELDLAVVDTTIQTMNSLVRERGLMPPVAINLSGLSLSNPVFVEELGKLLKRSGMPPRKLMFELTESVKVEKLAELNAVIQDFRRKGYRFCLDDFGSGAASFDYLNALDVDIVKFDGPVIKRASSSQKGSDLLSSMAKMCASMGVRTAAEMVEDKRMAGRVYQCSVDYGQGFYFGRPDFNPFIFADRFTGGL
;
A
#
# COMPACT_ATOMS: atom_id res chain seq x y z
N GLY A 1 37.67 8.04 21.19
CA GLY A 1 37.50 6.64 21.49
C GLY A 1 38.01 6.32 22.89
N GLU A 2 37.39 5.36 23.56
CA GLU A 2 37.86 4.87 24.86
C GLU A 2 39.23 4.17 24.67
N SER A 3 40.11 4.23 25.67
CA SER A 3 41.38 3.53 25.62
C SER A 3 41.18 2.01 25.72
N GLY A 4 42.11 1.20 25.15
CA GLY A 4 42.00 -0.26 25.22
C GLY A 4 41.90 -0.80 26.66
N ASP A 5 42.47 -0.10 27.65
CA ASP A 5 42.35 -0.50 29.07
C ASP A 5 40.95 -0.25 29.64
N ALA A 6 40.19 0.72 29.14
CA ALA A 6 38.83 0.98 29.55
C ALA A 6 37.81 -0.07 29.03
N LEU A 7 38.23 -0.87 28.06
CA LEU A 7 37.40 -1.92 27.45
C LEU A 7 37.63 -3.31 28.09
N LYS A 8 38.71 -3.46 28.85
CA LYS A 8 39.04 -4.74 29.51
C LYS A 8 37.99 -5.13 30.53
N GLY A 9 37.48 -6.36 30.43
CA GLY A 9 36.49 -6.94 31.34
C GLY A 9 35.06 -6.50 31.08
N ARG A 10 34.81 -5.64 30.09
CA ARG A 10 33.41 -5.30 29.69
C ARG A 10 32.88 -6.36 28.72
N PRO A 11 31.61 -6.82 28.89
CA PRO A 11 30.98 -7.68 27.92
C PRO A 11 30.96 -7.04 26.53
N PHE A 12 31.39 -7.77 25.51
CA PHE A 12 31.44 -7.25 24.14
C PHE A 12 30.09 -6.70 23.66
N VAL A 13 28.99 -7.37 24.03
CA VAL A 13 27.63 -6.94 23.67
C VAL A 13 27.23 -5.56 24.23
N GLU A 14 27.88 -5.09 25.29
CA GLU A 14 27.65 -3.72 25.80
C GLU A 14 28.26 -2.62 24.91
N LEU A 15 29.22 -2.99 24.08
CA LEU A 15 29.81 -2.08 23.08
C LEU A 15 28.88 -1.90 21.87
N ILE A 16 27.91 -2.79 21.70
CA ILE A 16 26.96 -2.78 20.61
C ILE A 16 25.77 -1.92 20.99
N ALA A 17 25.21 -1.20 20.02
CA ALA A 17 23.98 -0.44 20.19
C ALA A 17 22.86 -1.34 20.71
N GLU A 18 22.02 -0.85 21.60
CA GLU A 18 21.00 -1.64 22.29
C GLU A 18 20.10 -2.41 21.33
N THR A 19 19.75 -1.78 20.20
CA THR A 19 18.97 -2.36 19.13
C THR A 19 19.63 -3.56 18.42
N ASP A 20 20.96 -3.67 18.46
CA ASP A 20 21.71 -4.71 17.76
C ASP A 20 22.32 -5.76 18.73
N ARG A 21 22.14 -5.57 20.04
CA ARG A 21 22.73 -6.50 21.05
C ARG A 21 22.21 -7.92 20.94
N GLY A 22 20.89 -8.07 20.75
CA GLY A 22 20.25 -9.37 20.57
C GLY A 22 20.80 -10.07 19.33
N LEU A 23 20.88 -9.38 18.21
CA LEU A 23 21.46 -9.90 16.98
C LEU A 23 22.93 -10.30 17.16
N ALA A 24 23.74 -9.45 17.78
CA ALA A 24 25.15 -9.76 18.03
C ALA A 24 25.32 -10.98 18.93
N ALA A 25 24.47 -11.16 19.97
CA ALA A 25 24.50 -12.33 20.83
C ALA A 25 24.15 -13.61 20.07
N GLU A 26 23.13 -13.61 19.25
CA GLU A 26 22.73 -14.77 18.43
C GLU A 26 23.77 -15.12 17.38
N MET A 27 24.45 -14.12 16.80
CA MET A 27 25.53 -14.34 15.84
C MET A 27 26.76 -14.97 16.51
N LEU A 28 27.11 -14.54 17.71
CA LEU A 28 28.17 -15.17 18.50
C LEU A 28 27.83 -16.61 18.84
N GLU A 29 26.56 -16.93 19.13
CA GLU A 29 26.12 -18.30 19.39
C GLU A 29 26.17 -19.16 18.13
N ALA A 30 25.71 -18.65 16.99
CA ALA A 30 25.86 -19.34 15.70
C ALA A 30 27.34 -19.59 15.36
N ALA A 31 28.21 -18.62 15.64
CA ALA A 31 29.64 -18.75 15.45
C ALA A 31 30.31 -19.82 16.37
N ARG A 32 29.72 -20.10 17.54
CA ARG A 32 30.20 -21.20 18.39
C ARG A 32 30.09 -22.55 17.71
N SER A 33 29.04 -22.79 16.95
CA SER A 33 28.82 -24.04 16.21
C SER A 33 29.65 -24.11 14.93
N GLN A 34 29.90 -22.99 14.26
CA GLN A 34 30.56 -22.94 12.96
C GLN A 34 32.06 -22.58 13.02
N GLY A 35 32.52 -22.12 14.16
CA GLY A 35 33.91 -21.75 14.39
C GLY A 35 34.35 -20.39 13.84
N ARG A 36 33.50 -19.70 13.09
CA ARG A 36 33.84 -18.39 12.50
C ARG A 36 32.64 -17.43 12.38
N ILE A 37 32.92 -16.15 12.28
CA ILE A 37 31.99 -15.06 11.95
C ILE A 37 32.52 -14.37 10.70
N ASP A 38 31.69 -14.22 9.69
CA ASP A 38 32.06 -13.53 8.46
C ASP A 38 31.20 -12.24 8.29
N ASP A 39 31.89 -11.10 8.11
CA ASP A 39 31.39 -9.79 7.68
C ASP A 39 30.00 -9.37 8.16
N VAL A 40 29.81 -9.46 9.47
CA VAL A 40 28.57 -9.02 10.08
C VAL A 40 28.68 -7.55 10.48
N VAL A 41 27.71 -6.72 10.05
CA VAL A 41 27.71 -5.30 10.37
C VAL A 41 26.79 -5.04 11.56
N VAL A 42 27.35 -4.45 12.62
CA VAL A 42 26.62 -4.02 13.83
C VAL A 42 26.93 -2.54 14.11
N ARG A 43 26.01 -1.88 14.80
CA ARG A 43 26.21 -0.51 15.30
C ARG A 43 26.89 -0.54 16.67
N LEU A 44 27.91 0.27 16.86
CA LEU A 44 28.53 0.43 18.17
C LEU A 44 27.79 1.49 19.00
N ASN A 45 27.82 1.31 20.32
CA ASN A 45 27.43 2.38 21.23
C ASN A 45 28.38 3.57 21.03
N GLY A 46 27.83 4.77 20.82
CA GLY A 46 28.58 6.00 20.65
C GLY A 46 27.99 7.12 21.49
N THR A 47 28.85 8.06 21.91
CA THR A 47 28.43 9.32 22.51
C THR A 47 28.24 10.33 21.39
N GLY A 48 26.97 10.77 21.17
CA GLY A 48 26.61 11.78 20.17
C GLY A 48 25.75 11.25 19.02
N LEU A 49 25.50 12.11 18.01
CA LEU A 49 24.60 11.86 16.88
C LEU A 49 25.09 10.80 15.84
N ARG A 50 26.26 10.20 16.04
CA ARG A 50 26.80 9.20 15.10
C ARG A 50 27.16 7.93 15.84
N ARG A 51 26.37 6.88 15.63
CA ARG A 51 26.71 5.51 16.00
C ARG A 51 27.41 4.87 14.80
N PRO A 52 28.71 4.56 14.88
CA PRO A 52 29.44 4.02 13.73
C PRO A 52 28.99 2.58 13.44
N ASN A 53 28.81 2.27 12.17
CA ASN A 53 28.66 0.92 11.68
C ASN A 53 30.05 0.25 11.65
N VAL A 54 30.11 -0.99 12.11
CA VAL A 54 31.32 -1.77 12.14
C VAL A 54 31.07 -3.14 11.54
N ALA A 55 31.79 -3.49 10.49
CA ALA A 55 31.83 -4.86 10.02
C ALA A 55 32.68 -5.70 11.00
N MET A 56 32.07 -6.78 11.48
CA MET A 56 32.66 -7.70 12.43
C MET A 56 32.95 -9.04 11.73
N ALA A 57 34.19 -9.47 11.73
CA ALA A 57 34.59 -10.78 11.29
C ALA A 57 35.46 -11.43 12.36
N GLY A 58 35.45 -12.75 12.45
CA GLY A 58 36.27 -13.41 13.46
C GLY A 58 36.23 -14.93 13.41
N TYR A 59 36.96 -15.53 14.30
CA TYR A 59 36.99 -16.97 14.44
C TYR A 59 37.14 -17.38 15.89
N ARG A 60 36.63 -18.59 16.22
CA ARG A 60 36.83 -19.21 17.53
C ARG A 60 38.29 -19.55 17.71
N VAL A 61 38.86 -19.17 18.86
CA VAL A 61 40.25 -19.48 19.17
C VAL A 61 40.37 -20.98 19.50
N PRO A 62 41.16 -21.76 18.75
CA PRO A 62 41.42 -23.15 19.09
C PRO A 62 41.98 -23.25 20.53
N ASP A 63 41.64 -24.31 21.24
CA ASP A 63 42.12 -24.60 22.60
C ASP A 63 41.61 -23.70 23.74
N PHE A 64 40.77 -22.73 23.43
CA PHE A 64 40.12 -21.89 24.44
C PHE A 64 38.60 -21.91 24.25
N ASP A 65 37.88 -22.55 25.16
CA ASP A 65 36.42 -22.57 25.15
C ASP A 65 35.86 -21.16 25.31
N ASN A 66 34.91 -20.83 24.44
CA ASN A 66 34.21 -19.52 24.39
C ASN A 66 35.05 -18.28 24.14
N HIS A 67 36.25 -18.43 23.57
CA HIS A 67 37.08 -17.30 23.15
C HIS A 67 37.02 -17.10 21.65
N PHE A 68 36.84 -15.85 21.24
CA PHE A 68 36.82 -15.45 19.83
C PHE A 68 37.82 -14.34 19.57
N PHE A 69 38.51 -14.45 18.46
CA PHE A 69 39.23 -13.32 17.89
C PHE A 69 38.26 -12.57 16.98
N LEU A 70 38.01 -11.28 17.28
CA LEU A 70 37.11 -10.42 16.50
C LEU A 70 37.90 -9.28 15.87
N ALA A 71 37.86 -9.17 14.56
CA ALA A 71 38.33 -8.03 13.81
C ALA A 71 37.12 -7.08 13.55
N LEU A 72 37.29 -5.82 13.91
CA LEU A 72 36.28 -4.79 13.73
C LEU A 72 36.81 -3.80 12.69
N LYS A 73 36.12 -3.67 11.56
CA LYS A 73 36.44 -2.71 10.51
C LYS A 73 35.36 -1.62 10.50
N MET A 74 35.78 -0.37 10.68
CA MET A 74 34.88 0.75 10.49
C MET A 74 34.42 0.78 9.05
N GLU A 75 33.11 0.66 8.84
CA GLU A 75 32.52 0.87 7.53
C GLU A 75 32.32 2.38 7.35
N PRO A 76 32.85 2.98 6.26
CA PRO A 76 32.47 4.33 5.91
C PRO A 76 30.94 4.33 5.77
N ALA A 77 30.27 5.39 6.23
CA ALA A 77 28.83 5.56 6.07
C ALA A 77 28.55 5.54 4.56
N LEU A 78 28.40 4.35 4.02
CA LEU A 78 27.80 4.18 2.70
C LEU A 78 26.37 4.76 2.83
N GLN A 79 25.98 5.56 1.87
CA GLN A 79 24.62 6.00 1.62
C GLN A 79 23.74 4.77 1.24
N SER A 80 23.74 3.75 2.10
CA SER A 80 22.70 2.74 2.09
C SER A 80 21.53 3.33 2.89
N GLU A 81 20.36 3.29 2.35
CA GLU A 81 19.08 3.63 2.94
C GLU A 81 18.76 2.76 4.18
N ARG A 82 19.68 2.71 5.14
CA ARG A 82 19.41 2.04 6.42
C ARG A 82 18.54 2.94 7.25
N LEU A 83 17.44 2.38 7.70
CA LEU A 83 16.53 3.05 8.62
C LEU A 83 17.33 3.62 9.80
N SER A 84 17.29 4.92 10.00
CA SER A 84 17.77 5.50 11.25
C SER A 84 16.81 5.08 12.37
N GLU A 85 17.28 5.10 13.63
CA GLU A 85 16.37 4.84 14.78
C GLU A 85 15.17 5.80 14.79
N ALA A 86 15.30 6.97 14.18
CA ALA A 86 14.22 7.96 14.05
C ALA A 86 13.18 7.56 12.98
N ASP A 87 13.55 6.70 12.03
CA ASP A 87 12.68 6.25 10.95
C ASP A 87 11.92 4.97 11.31
N ILE A 88 12.32 4.28 12.39
CA ILE A 88 11.65 3.07 12.87
C ILE A 88 10.34 3.43 13.55
N ARG A 89 9.23 3.02 12.93
CA ARG A 89 7.89 3.22 13.47
C ARG A 89 7.38 1.93 14.12
N ARG A 90 6.62 2.13 15.21
CA ARG A 90 6.00 1.03 15.94
C ARG A 90 4.51 1.27 16.08
N ASP A 91 3.75 0.18 16.03
CA ASP A 91 2.33 0.18 16.34
C ASP A 91 2.11 0.47 17.85
N GLU A 92 1.27 1.43 18.16
CA GLU A 92 1.05 1.90 19.54
C GLU A 92 0.34 0.88 20.44
N ASP A 93 -0.44 -0.03 19.86
CA ASP A 93 -1.21 -1.04 20.60
C ASP A 93 -0.37 -2.28 20.92
N SER A 94 0.41 -2.76 19.95
CA SER A 94 1.21 -4.00 20.09
C SER A 94 2.68 -3.76 20.47
N GLY A 95 3.20 -2.54 20.26
CA GLY A 95 4.62 -2.22 20.42
C GLY A 95 5.53 -2.83 19.35
N LEU A 96 4.99 -3.60 18.42
CA LEU A 96 5.71 -4.18 17.30
C LEU A 96 6.04 -3.13 16.23
N LEU A 97 6.92 -3.47 15.30
CA LEU A 97 7.22 -2.64 14.14
C LEU A 97 5.98 -2.49 13.24
N ASP A 98 5.83 -1.35 12.56
CA ASP A 98 4.89 -1.24 11.45
C ASP A 98 5.40 -2.05 10.23
N GLU A 99 4.56 -2.27 9.22
CA GLU A 99 4.87 -3.10 8.04
C GLU A 99 6.16 -2.64 7.33
N GLY A 100 6.31 -1.33 7.13
CA GLY A 100 7.45 -0.76 6.43
C GLY A 100 8.76 -0.93 7.21
N SER A 101 8.76 -0.57 8.48
CA SER A 101 9.91 -0.73 9.38
C SER A 101 10.28 -2.20 9.58
N TYR A 102 9.27 -3.08 9.68
CA TYR A 102 9.47 -4.52 9.81
C TYR A 102 10.13 -5.10 8.56
N SER A 103 9.58 -4.83 7.37
CA SER A 103 10.10 -5.40 6.11
C SER A 103 11.56 -5.03 5.88
N ALA A 104 11.93 -3.78 6.14
CA ALA A 104 13.30 -3.31 5.98
C ALA A 104 14.24 -3.92 7.03
N LEU A 105 13.84 -3.92 8.32
CA LEU A 105 14.67 -4.46 9.40
C LEU A 105 14.79 -5.98 9.30
N ALA A 106 13.73 -6.70 8.91
CA ALA A 106 13.76 -8.13 8.70
C ALA A 106 14.71 -8.52 7.56
N ALA A 107 14.72 -7.76 6.46
CA ALA A 107 15.66 -7.98 5.35
C ALA A 107 17.11 -7.79 5.78
N GLU A 108 17.44 -6.70 6.48
CA GLU A 108 18.76 -6.43 7.02
C GLU A 108 19.23 -7.58 7.93
N ARG A 109 18.38 -7.95 8.89
CA ARG A 109 18.72 -8.97 9.90
C ARG A 109 18.76 -10.39 9.33
N ALA A 110 17.87 -10.74 8.41
CA ALA A 110 17.92 -12.04 7.72
C ALA A 110 19.25 -12.22 6.97
N GLN A 111 19.68 -11.21 6.23
CA GLN A 111 20.96 -11.28 5.52
C GLN A 111 22.16 -11.33 6.48
N ALA A 112 22.13 -10.53 7.54
CA ALA A 112 23.19 -10.54 8.54
C ALA A 112 23.29 -11.91 9.23
N PHE A 113 22.17 -12.49 9.65
CA PHE A 113 22.12 -13.81 10.27
C PHE A 113 22.55 -14.93 9.31
N LYS A 114 22.16 -14.85 8.03
CA LYS A 114 22.60 -15.77 7.00
C LYS A 114 24.11 -15.72 6.79
N ARG A 115 24.72 -14.51 6.74
CA ARG A 115 26.18 -14.36 6.62
C ARG A 115 26.92 -14.98 7.80
N ALA A 116 26.31 -14.97 9.00
CA ALA A 116 26.81 -15.69 10.16
C ALA A 116 26.56 -17.21 10.12
N GLY A 117 26.01 -17.73 9.00
CA GLY A 117 25.73 -19.14 8.79
C GLY A 117 24.43 -19.63 9.42
N GLY A 118 23.60 -18.74 9.95
CA GLY A 118 22.26 -19.06 10.44
C GLY A 118 21.27 -19.31 9.30
N ARG A 119 20.11 -19.85 9.66
CA ARG A 119 18.98 -20.09 8.76
C ARG A 119 17.80 -19.24 9.18
N PRO A 120 17.68 -18.03 8.64
CA PRO A 120 16.57 -17.16 8.98
C PRO A 120 15.26 -17.66 8.34
N GLN A 121 14.19 -17.65 9.13
CA GLN A 121 12.83 -17.94 8.67
C GLN A 121 11.91 -16.77 9.00
N ILE A 122 10.93 -16.56 8.17
CA ILE A 122 9.86 -15.59 8.39
C ILE A 122 8.55 -16.36 8.55
N THR A 123 7.84 -16.08 9.63
CA THR A 123 6.48 -16.59 9.84
C THR A 123 5.50 -15.43 9.83
N MET A 124 4.47 -15.57 9.02
CA MET A 124 3.30 -14.69 9.05
C MET A 124 2.20 -15.40 9.84
N VAL A 125 1.58 -14.68 10.77
CA VAL A 125 0.54 -15.20 11.64
C VAL A 125 -0.71 -14.35 11.47
N LYS A 126 -1.83 -14.99 11.23
CA LYS A 126 -3.16 -14.40 11.29
C LYS A 126 -3.90 -14.95 12.52
N VAL A 127 -4.55 -14.08 13.26
CA VAL A 127 -5.26 -14.46 14.47
C VAL A 127 -6.76 -14.24 14.23
N ASP A 128 -7.44 -15.30 13.83
CA ASP A 128 -8.88 -15.25 13.56
C ASP A 128 -9.66 -14.77 14.80
N SER A 129 -10.70 -13.98 14.56
CA SER A 129 -11.56 -13.35 15.57
C SER A 129 -10.89 -12.24 16.39
N LEU A 130 -9.60 -11.96 16.22
CA LEU A 130 -8.93 -10.89 16.95
C LEU A 130 -9.48 -9.51 16.56
N GLU A 131 -9.68 -9.28 15.27
CA GLU A 131 -10.23 -8.02 14.76
C GLU A 131 -11.65 -7.76 15.29
N GLU A 132 -12.54 -8.77 15.24
CA GLU A 132 -13.90 -8.68 15.75
C GLU A 132 -13.90 -8.41 17.26
N MET A 133 -13.07 -9.12 17.98
CA MET A 133 -12.92 -8.97 19.43
C MET A 133 -12.40 -7.58 19.80
N THR A 134 -11.37 -7.08 19.10
CA THR A 134 -10.79 -5.75 19.37
C THR A 134 -11.73 -4.60 19.03
N LYS A 135 -12.66 -4.76 18.08
CA LYS A 135 -13.71 -3.77 17.78
C LYS A 135 -14.74 -3.62 18.92
N VAL A 136 -14.96 -4.67 19.70
CA VAL A 136 -15.92 -4.67 20.83
C VAL A 136 -15.26 -4.24 22.15
N LEU A 137 -13.96 -4.46 22.29
CA LEU A 137 -13.19 -4.10 23.47
C LEU A 137 -12.95 -2.60 23.58
N GLY A 138 -12.92 -2.08 24.80
CA GLY A 138 -12.45 -0.72 25.08
C GLY A 138 -10.95 -0.56 24.75
N ALA A 139 -10.50 0.67 24.50
CA ALA A 139 -9.12 0.98 24.08
C ALA A 139 -8.05 0.36 25.00
N SER A 140 -8.29 0.36 26.34
CA SER A 140 -7.36 -0.22 27.32
C SER A 140 -7.20 -1.72 27.17
N ASP A 141 -8.30 -2.45 26.93
CA ASP A 141 -8.27 -3.90 26.84
C ASP A 141 -7.78 -4.36 25.47
N ARG A 142 -8.08 -3.59 24.41
CA ARG A 142 -7.46 -3.76 23.11
C ARG A 142 -5.94 -3.68 23.21
N LYS A 143 -5.41 -2.65 23.86
CA LYS A 143 -3.97 -2.47 24.07
C LYS A 143 -3.34 -3.61 24.86
N LYS A 144 -4.04 -4.17 25.87
CA LYS A 144 -3.54 -5.31 26.66
C LYS A 144 -3.38 -6.58 25.82
N ILE A 145 -4.38 -6.92 24.98
CA ILE A 145 -4.28 -8.14 24.17
C ILE A 145 -3.26 -7.97 23.04
N MET A 146 -3.27 -6.81 22.37
CA MET A 146 -2.31 -6.54 21.31
C MET A 146 -0.88 -6.49 21.85
N GLY A 147 -0.67 -5.90 23.04
CA GLY A 147 0.62 -5.90 23.73
C GLY A 147 1.08 -7.32 24.09
N ALA A 148 0.17 -8.17 24.60
CA ALA A 148 0.53 -9.56 24.93
C ALA A 148 0.93 -10.37 23.69
N VAL A 149 0.23 -10.21 22.56
CA VAL A 149 0.62 -10.82 21.28
C VAL A 149 1.98 -10.26 20.84
N GLY A 150 2.15 -8.93 20.93
CA GLY A 150 3.40 -8.25 20.58
C GLY A 150 4.60 -8.76 21.38
N ASP A 151 4.45 -8.89 22.69
CA ASP A 151 5.51 -9.39 23.59
C ASP A 151 5.92 -10.84 23.25
N ILE A 152 4.93 -11.72 23.00
CA ILE A 152 5.20 -13.11 22.61
C ILE A 152 6.00 -13.14 21.32
N LEU A 153 5.56 -12.43 20.28
CA LEU A 153 6.23 -12.42 18.98
C LEU A 153 7.61 -11.76 19.04
N ALA A 154 7.75 -10.67 19.78
CA ALA A 154 9.04 -10.00 19.96
C ALA A 154 10.05 -10.91 20.65
N GLN A 155 9.67 -11.58 21.74
CA GLN A 155 10.57 -12.49 22.50
C GLN A 155 11.10 -13.65 21.65
N HIS A 156 10.30 -14.15 20.71
CA HIS A 156 10.67 -15.29 19.86
C HIS A 156 11.21 -14.87 18.48
N SER A 157 11.30 -13.56 18.23
CA SER A 157 11.88 -13.04 17.00
C SER A 157 13.40 -12.89 17.08
N LEU A 158 14.06 -12.91 15.94
CA LEU A 158 15.50 -12.75 15.83
C LEU A 158 15.95 -11.43 16.47
N GLY A 159 16.88 -11.53 17.45
CA GLY A 159 17.36 -10.37 18.20
C GLY A 159 16.31 -9.73 19.14
N GLY A 160 15.21 -10.41 19.44
CA GLY A 160 14.19 -9.93 20.39
C GLY A 160 13.41 -8.68 19.93
N GLY A 161 13.44 -8.34 18.66
CA GLY A 161 12.82 -7.11 18.17
C GLY A 161 12.54 -7.08 16.67
N THR A 162 12.55 -8.25 16.01
CA THR A 162 12.24 -8.37 14.58
C THR A 162 10.87 -9.01 14.39
N ALA A 163 9.86 -8.37 14.93
CA ALA A 163 8.46 -8.71 14.73
C ALA A 163 7.67 -7.45 14.38
N GLY A 164 6.67 -7.58 13.50
CA GLY A 164 5.86 -6.50 12.99
C GLY A 164 4.37 -6.80 13.03
N ARG A 165 3.56 -5.76 13.21
CA ARG A 165 2.14 -5.78 12.94
C ARG A 165 1.93 -5.37 11.49
N VAL A 166 1.36 -6.27 10.69
CA VAL A 166 1.25 -6.13 9.24
C VAL A 166 -0.21 -6.03 8.75
N GLY A 167 -1.15 -6.04 9.68
CA GLY A 167 -2.58 -5.90 9.46
C GLY A 167 -3.34 -5.72 10.76
N GLU A 168 -4.67 -5.64 10.70
CA GLU A 168 -5.49 -5.50 11.90
C GLU A 168 -5.40 -6.73 12.81
N ASP A 169 -5.38 -7.92 12.21
CA ASP A 169 -5.29 -9.25 12.85
C ASP A 169 -4.06 -10.05 12.42
N SER A 170 -3.14 -9.41 11.69
CA SER A 170 -2.03 -10.08 11.02
C SER A 170 -0.68 -9.55 11.51
N PHE A 171 0.22 -10.49 11.77
CA PHE A 171 1.54 -10.24 12.31
C PHE A 171 2.60 -11.00 11.51
N SER A 172 3.85 -10.57 11.62
CA SER A 172 4.99 -11.31 11.06
C SER A 172 6.19 -11.21 11.97
N TYR A 173 7.01 -12.26 12.02
CA TYR A 173 8.25 -12.26 12.78
C TYR A 173 9.35 -13.06 12.07
N LEU A 174 10.55 -12.52 12.12
CA LEU A 174 11.76 -13.18 11.65
C LEU A 174 12.33 -14.00 12.80
N HIS A 175 12.68 -15.26 12.57
CA HIS A 175 13.17 -16.16 13.62
C HIS A 175 14.20 -17.17 13.08
N ARG A 176 14.78 -17.94 13.96
CA ARG A 176 15.69 -19.06 13.63
C ARG A 176 14.86 -20.28 13.25
N ASP A 177 15.49 -21.21 12.55
CA ASP A 177 14.89 -22.47 12.12
C ASP A 177 14.61 -23.48 13.26
N ASP A 178 15.10 -23.21 14.48
CA ASP A 178 14.82 -24.00 15.70
C ASP A 178 13.58 -23.53 16.49
N ILE A 179 12.91 -22.45 16.06
CA ILE A 179 11.65 -21.98 16.66
C ILE A 179 10.47 -22.70 15.99
N ASP A 180 9.60 -23.31 16.79
CA ASP A 180 8.36 -23.93 16.31
C ASP A 180 7.22 -22.89 16.28
N PRO A 181 6.72 -22.51 15.10
CA PRO A 181 5.61 -21.55 15.00
C PRO A 181 4.31 -22.03 15.65
N ASP A 182 4.08 -23.34 15.73
CA ASP A 182 2.88 -23.89 16.36
C ASP A 182 2.90 -23.70 17.87
N GLU A 183 4.08 -23.75 18.51
CA GLU A 183 4.22 -23.41 19.93
C GLU A 183 3.88 -21.93 20.16
N ILE A 184 4.32 -21.03 19.29
CA ILE A 184 4.03 -19.60 19.38
C ILE A 184 2.51 -19.35 19.22
N ASN A 185 1.87 -20.01 18.25
CA ASN A 185 0.43 -19.94 18.05
C ASN A 185 -0.34 -20.40 19.29
N ASN A 186 0.10 -21.46 19.95
CA ASN A 186 -0.49 -21.94 21.21
C ASN A 186 -0.33 -20.91 22.34
N MET A 187 0.85 -20.28 22.46
CA MET A 187 1.09 -19.24 23.46
C MET A 187 0.16 -18.03 23.26
N ILE A 188 -0.08 -17.61 22.03
CA ILE A 188 -1.03 -16.53 21.70
C ILE A 188 -2.45 -16.93 22.12
N SER A 189 -2.89 -18.15 21.81
CA SER A 189 -4.21 -18.66 22.17
C SER A 189 -4.40 -18.71 23.71
N GLU A 190 -3.38 -19.17 24.43
CA GLU A 190 -3.41 -19.22 25.89
C GLU A 190 -3.44 -17.83 26.53
N ALA A 191 -2.68 -16.88 25.98
CA ALA A 191 -2.68 -15.50 26.45
C ALA A 191 -4.07 -14.84 26.27
N ALA A 192 -4.71 -15.02 25.12
CA ALA A 192 -6.06 -14.51 24.89
C ALA A 192 -7.09 -15.15 25.85
N LYS A 193 -7.01 -16.46 26.04
CA LYS A 193 -7.88 -17.19 26.99
C LYS A 193 -7.68 -16.73 28.42
N LYS A 194 -6.43 -16.52 28.83
CA LYS A 194 -6.09 -16.10 30.21
C LYS A 194 -6.52 -14.66 30.49
N LEU A 195 -6.35 -13.76 29.54
CA LEU A 195 -6.62 -12.32 29.72
C LEU A 195 -8.09 -11.97 29.59
N PHE A 196 -8.80 -12.63 28.67
CA PHE A 196 -10.16 -12.21 28.26
C PHE A 196 -11.16 -13.37 28.22
N ASN A 197 -10.76 -14.57 28.58
CA ASN A 197 -11.56 -15.80 28.43
C ASN A 197 -12.08 -15.96 26.97
N ALA A 198 -11.27 -15.54 26.02
CA ALA A 198 -11.59 -15.56 24.60
C ALA A 198 -10.84 -16.68 23.88
N GLU A 199 -11.53 -17.34 22.94
CA GLU A 199 -10.91 -18.31 22.05
C GLU A 199 -10.52 -17.60 20.74
N VAL A 200 -9.23 -17.50 20.51
CA VAL A 200 -8.66 -17.05 19.21
C VAL A 200 -7.95 -18.22 18.54
N LYS A 201 -7.89 -18.22 17.23
CA LYS A 201 -7.26 -19.28 16.44
C LYS A 201 -6.12 -18.69 15.61
N PRO A 202 -4.91 -18.59 16.16
CA PRO A 202 -3.75 -18.21 15.39
C PRO A 202 -3.41 -19.32 14.38
N HIS A 203 -3.15 -18.93 13.15
CA HIS A 203 -2.63 -19.81 12.12
C HIS A 203 -1.66 -19.03 11.26
N GLY A 204 -0.76 -19.70 10.58
CA GLY A 204 0.24 -18.96 9.83
C GLY A 204 1.05 -19.81 8.89
N GLN A 205 1.95 -19.14 8.18
CA GLN A 205 2.82 -19.74 7.19
C GLN A 205 4.26 -19.27 7.39
N THR A 206 5.17 -20.25 7.36
CA THR A 206 6.61 -20.02 7.47
C THR A 206 7.27 -20.17 6.11
N LEU A 207 8.16 -19.24 5.79
CA LEU A 207 9.00 -19.23 4.60
C LEU A 207 10.46 -19.11 4.98
N ASP A 208 11.35 -19.71 4.19
CA ASP A 208 12.78 -19.48 4.29
C ASP A 208 13.10 -18.04 3.88
N ALA A 209 13.67 -17.27 4.78
CA ALA A 209 14.06 -15.88 4.55
C ALA A 209 15.40 -15.75 3.81
N ASP A 210 15.88 -16.83 3.17
CA ASP A 210 17.08 -16.82 2.35
C ASP A 210 16.89 -15.95 1.10
N GLY A 211 17.52 -14.79 1.14
CA GLY A 211 17.64 -13.89 0.00
C GLY A 211 18.83 -14.14 -0.90
N ALA A 212 19.26 -15.40 -1.08
CA ALA A 212 20.51 -15.80 -1.75
C ALA A 212 20.84 -14.96 -3.00
N GLY A 213 21.88 -14.13 -2.91
CA GLY A 213 22.38 -13.30 -4.01
C GLY A 213 21.60 -12.01 -4.28
N LEU A 214 20.57 -11.70 -3.48
CA LEU A 214 19.75 -10.49 -3.62
C LEU A 214 20.32 -9.33 -2.79
N ALA A 215 20.13 -8.11 -3.27
CA ALA A 215 20.42 -6.91 -2.49
C ALA A 215 19.34 -6.75 -1.38
N GLU A 216 19.71 -6.10 -0.28
CA GLU A 216 18.85 -5.92 0.91
C GLU A 216 17.47 -5.31 0.57
N HIS A 217 17.43 -4.25 -0.26
CA HIS A 217 16.19 -3.62 -0.69
C HIS A 217 15.30 -4.57 -1.53
N GLN A 218 15.87 -5.53 -2.24
CA GLN A 218 15.11 -6.53 -2.99
C GLN A 218 14.48 -7.56 -2.05
N VAL A 219 15.21 -7.96 -1.01
CA VAL A 219 14.68 -8.83 0.04
C VAL A 219 13.56 -8.13 0.80
N ALA A 220 13.74 -6.86 1.15
CA ALA A 220 12.68 -6.07 1.82
C ALA A 220 11.41 -5.98 0.96
N LYS A 221 11.54 -5.72 -0.35
CA LYS A 221 10.39 -5.72 -1.28
C LYS A 221 9.70 -7.09 -1.36
N ALA A 222 10.47 -8.17 -1.38
CA ALA A 222 9.91 -9.52 -1.42
C ALA A 222 9.17 -9.85 -0.12
N ILE A 223 9.70 -9.45 1.03
CA ILE A 223 9.03 -9.59 2.34
C ILE A 223 7.72 -8.79 2.36
N ALA A 224 7.74 -7.52 1.98
CA ALA A 224 6.55 -6.67 1.94
C ALA A 224 5.47 -7.24 1.01
N HIS A 225 5.86 -7.73 -0.17
CA HIS A 225 4.92 -8.39 -1.08
C HIS A 225 4.35 -9.68 -0.49
N THR A 226 5.18 -10.50 0.14
CA THR A 226 4.74 -11.75 0.78
C THR A 226 3.72 -11.47 1.87
N ILE A 227 3.95 -10.45 2.70
CA ILE A 227 3.05 -9.97 3.73
C ILE A 227 1.71 -9.55 3.12
N ARG A 228 1.73 -8.71 2.09
CA ARG A 228 0.51 -8.24 1.41
C ARG A 228 -0.29 -9.40 0.84
N THR A 229 0.37 -10.33 0.14
CA THR A 229 -0.27 -11.51 -0.44
C THR A 229 -0.92 -12.38 0.64
N PHE A 230 -0.24 -12.57 1.76
CA PHE A 230 -0.78 -13.31 2.90
C PHE A 230 -1.98 -12.59 3.53
N SER A 231 -1.91 -11.29 3.71
CA SER A 231 -3.00 -10.49 4.28
C SER A 231 -4.26 -10.49 3.41
N GLU A 232 -4.10 -10.46 2.08
CA GLU A 232 -5.21 -10.41 1.13
C GLU A 232 -5.83 -11.77 0.84
N GLN A 233 -5.04 -12.84 0.74
CA GLN A 233 -5.45 -14.14 0.23
C GLN A 233 -5.36 -15.28 1.27
N GLY A 234 -4.78 -15.01 2.44
CA GLY A 234 -4.61 -15.99 3.51
C GLY A 234 -3.61 -17.11 3.21
N ASP A 235 -3.69 -18.20 3.98
CA ASP A 235 -2.74 -19.32 3.95
C ASP A 235 -2.61 -20.05 2.61
N HIS A 236 -3.62 -19.94 1.74
CA HIS A 236 -3.63 -20.64 0.45
C HIS A 236 -2.79 -19.97 -0.64
N ALA A 237 -2.38 -18.73 -0.42
CA ALA A 237 -1.69 -17.91 -1.42
C ALA A 237 -0.21 -18.22 -1.57
N LEU A 238 0.41 -18.77 -0.55
CA LEU A 238 1.85 -18.98 -0.50
C LEU A 238 2.18 -20.48 -0.51
N ASP A 239 3.07 -20.88 -1.40
CA ASP A 239 3.60 -22.24 -1.43
C ASP A 239 4.63 -22.40 -0.31
N LYS A 240 4.34 -23.25 0.69
CA LYS A 240 5.18 -23.53 1.87
C LYS A 240 6.62 -23.95 1.55
N LYS A 241 6.92 -24.26 0.29
CA LYS A 241 8.26 -24.69 -0.16
C LYS A 241 9.07 -23.58 -0.80
N LYS A 242 8.53 -22.36 -0.93
CA LYS A 242 9.23 -21.24 -1.57
C LYS A 242 10.04 -20.45 -0.57
N SER A 243 11.28 -20.11 -0.94
CA SER A 243 12.08 -19.11 -0.22
C SER A 243 11.72 -17.69 -0.68
N ILE A 244 12.10 -16.68 0.11
CA ILE A 244 11.94 -15.26 -0.26
C ILE A 244 12.61 -14.97 -1.62
N ALA A 245 13.76 -15.58 -1.93
CA ALA A 245 14.40 -15.46 -3.24
C ALA A 245 13.53 -16.01 -4.38
N GLN A 246 12.84 -17.13 -4.15
CA GLN A 246 11.93 -17.70 -5.15
C GLN A 246 10.66 -16.88 -5.32
N VAL A 247 10.15 -16.30 -4.23
CA VAL A 247 9.03 -15.34 -4.28
C VAL A 247 9.42 -14.13 -5.12
N LEU A 248 10.58 -13.53 -4.89
CA LEU A 248 11.06 -12.41 -5.69
C LEU A 248 11.25 -12.77 -7.16
N LYS A 249 11.81 -13.95 -7.45
CA LYS A 249 11.97 -14.41 -8.83
C LYS A 249 10.62 -14.58 -9.54
N GLY A 250 9.63 -15.11 -8.83
CA GLY A 250 8.25 -15.17 -9.32
C GLY A 250 7.69 -13.77 -9.59
N LEU A 251 7.83 -12.86 -8.62
CA LEU A 251 7.43 -11.45 -8.74
C LEU A 251 8.04 -10.75 -9.97
N VAL A 252 9.34 -10.91 -10.18
CA VAL A 252 10.02 -10.31 -11.34
C VAL A 252 9.47 -10.91 -12.64
N SER A 253 9.27 -12.23 -12.70
CA SER A 253 8.68 -12.88 -13.86
C SER A 253 7.24 -12.39 -14.10
N ASP A 254 6.40 -12.39 -13.07
CA ASP A 254 5.01 -11.93 -13.15
C ASP A 254 4.93 -10.45 -13.53
N THR A 255 5.85 -9.62 -13.02
CA THR A 255 5.93 -8.21 -13.39
C THR A 255 6.29 -8.03 -14.86
N ILE A 256 7.29 -8.78 -15.37
CA ILE A 256 7.67 -8.75 -16.79
C ILE A 256 6.50 -9.19 -17.66
N ASP A 257 5.83 -10.29 -17.30
CA ASP A 257 4.67 -10.80 -18.04
C ASP A 257 3.51 -9.81 -18.02
N ASN A 258 3.27 -9.15 -16.90
CA ASN A 258 2.22 -8.16 -16.75
C ASN A 258 2.53 -6.85 -17.50
N VAL A 259 3.78 -6.40 -17.49
CA VAL A 259 4.23 -5.26 -18.31
C VAL A 259 4.07 -5.57 -19.80
N ALA A 260 4.48 -6.74 -20.22
CA ALA A 260 4.30 -7.19 -21.61
C ALA A 260 2.82 -7.30 -21.99
N TYR A 261 1.98 -7.78 -21.05
CA TYR A 261 0.53 -7.83 -21.23
C TYR A 261 -0.06 -6.41 -21.35
N ILE A 262 0.26 -5.49 -20.44
CA ILE A 262 -0.24 -4.09 -20.49
C ILE A 262 0.15 -3.45 -21.81
N ARG A 263 1.41 -3.55 -22.22
CA ARG A 263 1.87 -2.98 -23.50
C ARG A 263 1.18 -3.60 -24.71
N ARG A 264 0.91 -4.91 -24.70
CA ARG A 264 0.14 -5.56 -25.75
C ARG A 264 -1.30 -5.04 -25.78
N VAL A 265 -1.94 -4.92 -24.63
CA VAL A 265 -3.31 -4.39 -24.49
C VAL A 265 -3.38 -2.94 -25.00
N VAL A 266 -2.40 -2.11 -24.62
CA VAL A 266 -2.30 -0.73 -25.08
C VAL A 266 -2.09 -0.65 -26.60
N ALA A 267 -1.17 -1.43 -27.14
CA ALA A 267 -0.86 -1.45 -28.58
C ALA A 267 -2.02 -2.00 -29.43
N GLY A 268 -2.67 -3.07 -28.97
CA GLY A 268 -3.81 -3.71 -29.63
C GLY A 268 -5.15 -3.02 -29.40
N ARG A 269 -5.23 -2.09 -28.45
CA ARG A 269 -6.51 -1.55 -27.95
C ARG A 269 -7.46 -2.67 -27.52
N ASP A 270 -6.95 -3.68 -26.82
CA ASP A 270 -7.70 -4.87 -26.40
C ASP A 270 -8.58 -4.61 -25.17
N PHE A 271 -9.29 -3.50 -25.21
CA PHE A 271 -10.27 -3.11 -24.20
C PHE A 271 -11.41 -2.29 -24.81
N ASP A 272 -12.54 -2.32 -24.17
CA ASP A 272 -13.71 -1.54 -24.48
C ASP A 272 -14.01 -0.54 -23.35
N MET A 273 -14.77 0.50 -23.66
CA MET A 273 -15.20 1.50 -22.67
C MET A 273 -16.67 1.26 -22.30
N ALA A 274 -16.94 0.97 -21.04
CA ALA A 274 -18.28 0.99 -20.48
C ALA A 274 -18.54 2.34 -19.80
N PHE A 275 -19.78 2.79 -19.81
CA PHE A 275 -20.18 4.11 -19.30
C PHE A 275 -21.15 3.96 -18.14
N GLN A 276 -20.82 4.53 -17.01
CA GLN A 276 -21.71 4.54 -15.85
C GLN A 276 -22.31 5.95 -15.64
N PRO A 277 -23.63 6.06 -15.47
CA PRO A 277 -24.26 7.37 -15.30
C PRO A 277 -23.98 7.98 -13.93
N ILE A 278 -23.64 9.28 -13.91
CA ILE A 278 -23.60 10.14 -12.73
C ILE A 278 -24.74 11.13 -12.84
N CYS A 279 -25.66 11.07 -11.89
CA CYS A 279 -26.94 11.79 -11.96
C CYS A 279 -26.95 13.01 -11.03
N ASP A 280 -27.51 14.11 -11.50
CA ASP A 280 -27.88 15.25 -10.67
C ASP A 280 -29.03 14.84 -9.74
N LEU A 281 -28.79 14.88 -8.42
CA LEU A 281 -29.75 14.40 -7.42
C LEU A 281 -30.98 15.31 -7.29
N ARG A 282 -30.85 16.60 -7.64
CA ARG A 282 -31.95 17.54 -7.60
C ARG A 282 -32.82 17.45 -8.85
N LEU A 283 -32.18 17.29 -10.01
CA LEU A 283 -32.90 17.32 -11.31
C LEU A 283 -33.30 15.90 -11.76
N GLU A 284 -32.84 14.87 -11.06
CA GLU A 284 -33.08 13.44 -11.35
C GLU A 284 -32.75 13.07 -12.80
N ARG A 285 -31.65 13.64 -13.33
CA ARG A 285 -31.19 13.41 -14.70
C ARG A 285 -29.70 13.13 -14.76
N VAL A 286 -29.25 12.45 -15.81
CA VAL A 286 -27.83 12.21 -16.04
C VAL A 286 -27.11 13.53 -16.25
N HIS A 287 -26.07 13.80 -15.49
CA HIS A 287 -25.17 14.94 -15.63
C HIS A 287 -24.01 14.60 -16.56
N HIS A 288 -23.36 13.47 -16.37
CA HIS A 288 -22.26 12.95 -17.18
C HIS A 288 -22.13 11.44 -16.97
N PHE A 289 -21.21 10.82 -17.70
CA PHE A 289 -20.85 9.43 -17.55
C PHE A 289 -19.41 9.30 -17.10
N GLU A 290 -19.12 8.31 -16.28
CA GLU A 290 -17.75 7.83 -16.07
C GLU A 290 -17.42 6.73 -17.06
N ALA A 291 -16.28 6.87 -17.75
CA ALA A 291 -15.74 5.88 -18.67
C ALA A 291 -14.89 4.86 -17.93
N LEU A 292 -15.32 3.61 -17.93
CA LEU A 292 -14.71 2.52 -17.21
C LEU A 292 -14.13 1.50 -18.20
N THR A 293 -12.85 1.22 -18.09
CA THR A 293 -12.14 0.25 -18.96
C THR A 293 -12.63 -1.17 -18.69
N ARG A 294 -12.83 -1.95 -19.78
CA ARG A 294 -13.19 -3.38 -19.76
C ARG A 294 -12.24 -4.13 -20.67
N TYR A 295 -11.28 -4.83 -20.11
CA TYR A 295 -10.33 -5.63 -20.88
C TYR A 295 -11.04 -6.83 -21.52
N ARG A 296 -10.79 -7.06 -22.84
CA ARG A 296 -11.43 -8.15 -23.62
C ARG A 296 -10.91 -9.53 -23.22
N ASP A 297 -9.62 -9.60 -22.94
CA ASP A 297 -8.94 -10.85 -22.58
C ASP A 297 -8.30 -10.66 -21.18
N ALA A 298 -9.16 -10.52 -20.16
CA ALA A 298 -8.68 -10.47 -18.79
C ALA A 298 -8.16 -11.84 -18.38
N LYS A 299 -6.86 -11.96 -18.07
CA LYS A 299 -6.34 -13.15 -17.37
C LYS A 299 -7.24 -13.40 -16.16
N ALA A 300 -7.70 -14.65 -15.98
CA ALA A 300 -8.55 -15.01 -14.86
C ALA A 300 -7.92 -14.55 -13.53
N GLY A 301 -8.64 -13.70 -12.79
CA GLY A 301 -8.19 -13.17 -11.51
C GLY A 301 -7.51 -11.79 -11.53
N THR A 302 -7.24 -11.18 -12.70
CA THR A 302 -6.63 -9.85 -12.76
C THR A 302 -7.71 -8.79 -12.93
N SER A 303 -7.93 -7.95 -11.90
CA SER A 303 -8.87 -6.84 -12.00
C SER A 303 -8.27 -5.66 -12.80
N PRO A 304 -9.10 -4.83 -13.47
CA PRO A 304 -8.63 -3.60 -14.11
C PRO A 304 -7.86 -2.69 -13.18
N TYR A 305 -8.29 -2.57 -11.94
CA TYR A 305 -7.63 -1.81 -10.89
C TYR A 305 -6.22 -2.32 -10.58
N HIS A 306 -6.05 -3.65 -10.47
CA HIS A 306 -4.73 -4.24 -10.22
C HIS A 306 -3.74 -3.94 -11.36
N LEU A 307 -4.17 -4.00 -12.62
CA LEU A 307 -3.33 -3.66 -13.77
C LEU A 307 -2.96 -2.18 -13.79
N PHE A 308 -3.89 -1.31 -13.38
CA PHE A 308 -3.64 0.11 -13.27
C PHE A 308 -2.58 0.42 -12.19
N CYS A 309 -2.75 -0.11 -10.97
CA CYS A 309 -1.77 0.04 -9.89
C CYS A 309 -0.38 -0.48 -10.30
N LEU A 310 -0.34 -1.64 -10.96
CA LEU A 310 0.93 -2.17 -11.46
C LEU A 310 1.55 -1.27 -12.52
N ALA A 311 0.75 -0.69 -13.44
CA ALA A 311 1.25 0.23 -14.45
C ALA A 311 1.84 1.50 -13.80
N GLU A 312 1.28 1.97 -12.69
CA GLU A 312 1.84 3.05 -11.87
C GLU A 312 3.16 2.65 -11.22
N GLU A 313 3.21 1.49 -10.56
CA GLU A 313 4.41 0.98 -9.87
C GLU A 313 5.60 0.80 -10.83
N VAL A 314 5.35 0.34 -12.05
CA VAL A 314 6.41 0.15 -13.06
C VAL A 314 6.64 1.36 -13.98
N GLY A 315 5.88 2.45 -13.78
CA GLY A 315 6.07 3.72 -14.48
C GLY A 315 5.57 3.76 -15.92
N ILE A 316 4.67 2.86 -16.34
CA ILE A 316 4.08 2.82 -17.70
C ILE A 316 2.62 3.28 -17.74
N VAL A 317 2.07 3.76 -16.64
CA VAL A 317 0.66 4.18 -16.54
C VAL A 317 0.30 5.26 -17.59
N HIS A 318 1.23 6.12 -17.92
CA HIS A 318 1.03 7.18 -18.94
C HIS A 318 0.75 6.61 -20.34
N GLU A 319 1.30 5.43 -20.70
CA GLU A 319 0.98 4.74 -21.95
C GLU A 319 -0.47 4.24 -21.93
N LEU A 320 -0.90 3.68 -20.79
CA LEU A 320 -2.27 3.18 -20.59
C LEU A 320 -3.29 4.33 -20.59
N ASP A 321 -3.03 5.37 -19.83
CA ASP A 321 -3.92 6.54 -19.73
C ASP A 321 -4.15 7.19 -21.09
N LEU A 322 -3.08 7.40 -21.87
CA LEU A 322 -3.21 7.97 -23.22
C LEU A 322 -4.06 7.09 -24.13
N ALA A 323 -3.90 5.75 -24.01
CA ALA A 323 -4.70 4.79 -24.76
C ALA A 323 -6.17 4.82 -24.35
N VAL A 324 -6.46 4.92 -23.05
CA VAL A 324 -7.83 5.00 -22.51
C VAL A 324 -8.51 6.28 -22.96
N VAL A 325 -7.83 7.43 -22.87
CA VAL A 325 -8.37 8.72 -23.37
C VAL A 325 -8.68 8.65 -24.86
N ASP A 326 -7.76 8.15 -25.68
CA ASP A 326 -7.94 8.04 -27.12
C ASP A 326 -9.12 7.11 -27.47
N THR A 327 -9.20 5.94 -26.85
CA THR A 327 -10.29 4.97 -27.09
C THR A 327 -11.63 5.55 -26.63
N THR A 328 -11.69 6.22 -25.47
CA THR A 328 -12.93 6.87 -25.00
C THR A 328 -13.40 7.92 -26.00
N ILE A 329 -12.52 8.78 -26.48
CA ILE A 329 -12.85 9.82 -27.47
C ILE A 329 -13.33 9.19 -28.79
N GLN A 330 -12.66 8.15 -29.28
CA GLN A 330 -13.07 7.45 -30.51
C GLN A 330 -14.45 6.80 -30.35
N THR A 331 -14.70 6.14 -29.21
CA THR A 331 -16.00 5.54 -28.89
C THR A 331 -17.10 6.60 -28.83
N MET A 332 -16.86 7.71 -28.13
CA MET A 332 -17.84 8.81 -28.04
C MET A 332 -18.10 9.44 -29.40
N ASN A 333 -17.07 9.68 -30.22
CA ASN A 333 -17.23 10.22 -31.57
C ASN A 333 -18.03 9.27 -32.47
N SER A 334 -17.86 7.95 -32.32
CA SER A 334 -18.66 6.94 -33.05
C SER A 334 -20.13 7.02 -32.65
N LEU A 335 -20.38 7.00 -31.32
CA LEU A 335 -21.75 7.10 -30.77
C LEU A 335 -22.48 8.39 -31.20
N VAL A 336 -21.75 9.52 -31.29
CA VAL A 336 -22.30 10.78 -31.78
C VAL A 336 -22.71 10.72 -33.24
N ARG A 337 -21.92 10.06 -34.09
CA ARG A 337 -22.28 9.87 -35.52
C ARG A 337 -23.56 9.06 -35.67
N GLU A 338 -23.80 8.10 -34.80
CA GLU A 338 -24.98 7.23 -34.83
C GLU A 338 -26.24 7.91 -34.24
N ARG A 339 -26.07 8.71 -33.19
CA ARG A 339 -27.18 9.21 -32.38
C ARG A 339 -27.37 10.73 -32.38
N GLY A 340 -26.40 11.49 -32.89
CA GLY A 340 -26.43 12.95 -32.94
C GLY A 340 -26.27 13.67 -31.59
N LEU A 341 -26.06 12.93 -30.49
CA LEU A 341 -25.93 13.46 -29.14
C LEU A 341 -24.55 13.12 -28.57
N MET A 342 -23.91 14.08 -27.91
CA MET A 342 -22.63 13.90 -27.22
C MET A 342 -22.81 14.19 -25.72
N PRO A 343 -22.99 13.16 -24.90
CA PRO A 343 -23.01 13.33 -23.44
C PRO A 343 -21.62 13.71 -22.94
N PRO A 344 -21.49 14.44 -21.82
CA PRO A 344 -20.22 14.62 -21.17
C PRO A 344 -19.72 13.30 -20.58
N VAL A 345 -18.40 13.10 -20.60
CA VAL A 345 -17.74 11.91 -20.10
C VAL A 345 -16.55 12.28 -19.23
N ALA A 346 -16.41 11.60 -18.10
CA ALA A 346 -15.26 11.64 -17.22
C ALA A 346 -14.35 10.45 -17.52
N ILE A 347 -13.04 10.67 -17.47
CA ILE A 347 -12.00 9.68 -17.76
C ILE A 347 -11.00 9.69 -16.62
N ASN A 348 -10.75 8.52 -16.06
CA ASN A 348 -9.75 8.34 -15.00
C ASN A 348 -8.34 8.58 -15.55
N LEU A 349 -7.53 9.35 -14.83
CA LEU A 349 -6.12 9.61 -15.09
C LEU A 349 -5.30 9.47 -13.81
N SER A 350 -4.12 8.89 -13.94
CA SER A 350 -3.13 8.90 -12.86
C SER A 350 -2.54 10.30 -12.64
N GLY A 351 -2.40 10.71 -11.38
CA GLY A 351 -1.63 11.89 -11.01
C GLY A 351 -0.17 11.83 -11.49
N LEU A 352 0.41 10.61 -11.57
CA LEU A 352 1.75 10.39 -12.12
C LEU A 352 1.82 10.71 -13.61
N SER A 353 0.78 10.37 -14.36
CA SER A 353 0.70 10.71 -15.78
C SER A 353 0.69 12.23 -15.99
N LEU A 354 -0.14 12.96 -15.24
CA LEU A 354 -0.18 14.43 -15.32
C LEU A 354 1.10 15.12 -14.79
N SER A 355 1.88 14.42 -13.99
CA SER A 355 3.21 14.89 -13.55
C SER A 355 4.31 14.62 -14.60
N ASN A 356 4.01 13.88 -15.68
CA ASN A 356 4.94 13.60 -16.76
C ASN A 356 4.79 14.61 -17.90
N PRO A 357 5.78 15.49 -18.17
CA PRO A 357 5.67 16.52 -19.21
C PRO A 357 5.43 15.95 -20.63
N VAL A 358 5.99 14.78 -20.93
CA VAL A 358 5.80 14.12 -22.24
C VAL A 358 4.35 13.69 -22.41
N PHE A 359 3.77 13.09 -21.39
CA PHE A 359 2.35 12.72 -21.40
C PHE A 359 1.45 13.94 -21.56
N VAL A 360 1.71 15.01 -20.79
CA VAL A 360 0.92 16.26 -20.86
C VAL A 360 0.93 16.86 -22.28
N GLU A 361 2.09 16.84 -22.94
CA GLU A 361 2.21 17.30 -24.34
C GLU A 361 1.42 16.40 -25.30
N GLU A 362 1.57 15.06 -25.20
CA GLU A 362 0.85 14.11 -26.05
C GLU A 362 -0.66 14.13 -25.81
N LEU A 363 -1.09 14.23 -24.55
CA LEU A 363 -2.50 14.44 -24.19
C LEU A 363 -3.05 15.73 -24.85
N GLY A 364 -2.30 16.82 -24.76
CA GLY A 364 -2.69 18.09 -25.39
C GLY A 364 -2.83 17.99 -26.92
N LYS A 365 -1.92 17.27 -27.61
CA LYS A 365 -2.02 16.97 -29.04
C LYS A 365 -3.23 16.10 -29.36
N LEU A 366 -3.46 15.05 -28.58
CA LEU A 366 -4.61 14.15 -28.73
C LEU A 366 -5.93 14.89 -28.60
N LEU A 367 -6.09 15.67 -27.55
CA LEU A 367 -7.30 16.45 -27.29
C LEU A 367 -7.57 17.49 -28.41
N LYS A 368 -6.54 18.17 -28.86
CA LYS A 368 -6.66 19.15 -29.98
C LYS A 368 -7.12 18.49 -31.28
N ARG A 369 -6.58 17.32 -31.62
CA ARG A 369 -6.94 16.58 -32.85
C ARG A 369 -8.27 15.85 -32.78
N SER A 370 -8.78 15.57 -31.56
CA SER A 370 -10.01 14.79 -31.37
C SER A 370 -11.27 15.44 -31.90
N GLY A 371 -11.29 16.76 -32.00
CA GLY A 371 -12.48 17.54 -32.34
C GLY A 371 -13.56 17.56 -31.27
N MET A 372 -13.35 16.89 -30.14
CA MET A 372 -14.29 16.82 -29.03
C MET A 372 -14.30 18.13 -28.23
N PRO A 373 -15.47 18.75 -27.98
CA PRO A 373 -15.52 19.99 -27.21
C PRO A 373 -14.98 19.80 -25.80
N PRO A 374 -14.07 20.67 -25.30
CA PRO A 374 -13.47 20.51 -23.98
C PRO A 374 -14.50 20.33 -22.85
N ARG A 375 -15.61 21.09 -22.89
CA ARG A 375 -16.70 20.98 -21.89
C ARG A 375 -17.37 19.61 -21.81
N LYS A 376 -17.11 18.73 -22.79
CA LYS A 376 -17.64 17.36 -22.84
C LYS A 376 -16.68 16.33 -22.25
N LEU A 377 -15.46 16.76 -21.90
CA LEU A 377 -14.46 15.92 -21.25
C LEU A 377 -14.19 16.43 -19.83
N MET A 378 -14.12 15.48 -18.91
CA MET A 378 -13.67 15.65 -17.54
C MET A 378 -12.59 14.62 -17.27
N PHE A 379 -11.63 14.95 -16.41
CA PHE A 379 -10.61 14.02 -15.96
C PHE A 379 -10.79 13.77 -14.46
N GLU A 380 -10.77 12.51 -14.07
CA GLU A 380 -10.87 12.08 -12.66
C GLU A 380 -9.49 11.67 -12.17
N LEU A 381 -9.10 12.18 -11.01
CA LEU A 381 -7.79 11.92 -10.37
C LEU A 381 -8.03 11.19 -9.07
N THR A 382 -7.43 10.02 -8.90
CA THR A 382 -7.45 9.29 -7.63
C THR A 382 -6.39 9.84 -6.67
N GLU A 383 -6.70 9.87 -5.36
CA GLU A 383 -5.74 10.28 -4.32
C GLU A 383 -4.72 9.18 -3.95
N SER A 384 -4.85 7.99 -4.54
CA SER A 384 -4.11 6.77 -4.15
C SER A 384 -2.60 6.85 -4.35
N VAL A 385 -2.11 7.80 -5.16
CA VAL A 385 -0.67 7.96 -5.41
C VAL A 385 -0.17 9.23 -4.76
N LYS A 386 0.79 9.13 -3.85
CA LYS A 386 1.50 10.28 -3.28
C LYS A 386 2.23 11.02 -4.40
N VAL A 387 1.62 12.10 -4.88
CA VAL A 387 2.30 13.06 -5.76
C VAL A 387 3.10 14.02 -4.88
N GLU A 388 4.42 13.94 -4.95
CA GLU A 388 5.32 14.77 -4.11
C GLU A 388 5.21 16.27 -4.41
N LYS A 389 4.70 16.64 -5.60
CA LYS A 389 4.70 18.01 -6.11
C LYS A 389 3.30 18.47 -6.52
N LEU A 390 2.39 18.55 -5.56
CA LEU A 390 1.00 18.94 -5.80
C LEU A 390 0.85 20.32 -6.47
N ALA A 391 1.73 21.27 -6.16
CA ALA A 391 1.70 22.60 -6.79
C ALA A 391 2.00 22.55 -8.31
N GLU A 392 2.95 21.71 -8.74
CA GLU A 392 3.26 21.50 -10.16
C GLU A 392 2.09 20.82 -10.87
N LEU A 393 1.50 19.78 -10.23
CA LEU A 393 0.31 19.11 -10.72
C LEU A 393 -0.86 20.10 -10.87
N ASN A 394 -1.11 20.95 -9.87
CA ASN A 394 -2.17 21.95 -9.95
C ASN A 394 -1.93 22.92 -11.11
N ALA A 395 -0.70 23.34 -11.38
CA ALA A 395 -0.41 24.20 -12.53
C ALA A 395 -0.81 23.57 -13.87
N VAL A 396 -0.58 22.26 -14.03
CA VAL A 396 -1.01 21.49 -15.20
C VAL A 396 -2.54 21.42 -15.28
N ILE A 397 -3.21 21.10 -14.17
CA ILE A 397 -4.68 21.08 -14.07
C ILE A 397 -5.25 22.43 -14.50
N GLN A 398 -4.72 23.55 -13.97
CA GLN A 398 -5.21 24.90 -14.31
C GLN A 398 -4.98 25.24 -15.79
N ASP A 399 -3.91 24.76 -16.41
CA ASP A 399 -3.71 24.96 -17.84
C ASP A 399 -4.81 24.27 -18.69
N PHE A 400 -5.18 23.05 -18.34
CA PHE A 400 -6.28 22.36 -19.01
C PHE A 400 -7.64 22.98 -18.68
N ARG A 401 -7.88 23.43 -17.44
CA ARG A 401 -9.12 24.12 -17.04
C ARG A 401 -9.31 25.43 -17.83
N ARG A 402 -8.25 26.21 -18.05
CA ARG A 402 -8.30 27.40 -18.93
C ARG A 402 -8.68 27.08 -20.39
N LYS A 403 -8.39 25.85 -20.84
CA LYS A 403 -8.81 25.35 -22.15
C LYS A 403 -10.26 24.82 -22.15
N GLY A 404 -10.95 24.80 -21.00
CA GLY A 404 -12.34 24.41 -20.85
C GLY A 404 -12.58 22.95 -20.43
N TYR A 405 -11.53 22.20 -20.10
CA TYR A 405 -11.64 20.87 -19.50
C TYR A 405 -11.99 20.98 -18.04
N ARG A 406 -12.63 19.97 -17.48
CA ARG A 406 -12.97 19.87 -16.05
C ARG A 406 -12.17 18.79 -15.38
N PHE A 407 -11.98 18.94 -14.05
CA PHE A 407 -11.28 17.97 -13.22
C PHE A 407 -12.13 17.57 -12.03
N CYS A 408 -12.04 16.30 -11.68
CA CYS A 408 -12.68 15.70 -10.52
C CYS A 408 -11.60 15.05 -9.64
N LEU A 409 -11.71 15.21 -8.33
CA LEU A 409 -10.92 14.45 -7.36
C LEU A 409 -11.76 13.25 -6.91
N ASP A 410 -11.22 12.05 -7.10
CA ASP A 410 -11.89 10.79 -6.81
C ASP A 410 -11.46 10.19 -5.47
N ASP A 411 -12.23 9.21 -4.95
CA ASP A 411 -11.99 8.47 -3.71
C ASP A 411 -11.84 9.35 -2.44
N PHE A 412 -12.43 10.54 -2.41
CA PHE A 412 -12.25 11.49 -1.32
C PHE A 412 -12.84 10.97 0.00
N GLY A 413 -11.98 10.95 1.03
CA GLY A 413 -12.32 10.56 2.40
C GLY A 413 -11.99 9.10 2.73
N SER A 414 -11.32 8.37 1.84
CA SER A 414 -10.77 7.04 2.10
C SER A 414 -9.40 7.11 2.77
N GLY A 415 -8.62 8.17 2.49
CA GLY A 415 -7.24 8.35 2.94
C GLY A 415 -7.02 9.54 3.88
N ALA A 416 -5.87 9.54 4.57
CA ALA A 416 -5.46 10.65 5.43
C ALA A 416 -5.01 11.89 4.63
N ALA A 417 -4.66 11.73 3.36
CA ALA A 417 -4.16 12.79 2.50
C ALA A 417 -5.26 13.54 1.73
N SER A 418 -6.52 13.09 1.78
CA SER A 418 -7.64 13.66 1.01
C SER A 418 -7.76 15.18 1.12
N PHE A 419 -7.62 15.72 2.34
CA PHE A 419 -7.70 17.15 2.58
C PHE A 419 -6.52 17.94 2.01
N ASP A 420 -5.33 17.35 1.99
CA ASP A 420 -4.14 17.99 1.40
C ASP A 420 -4.31 18.14 -0.11
N TYR A 421 -4.86 17.12 -0.78
CA TYR A 421 -5.19 17.18 -2.19
C TYR A 421 -6.27 18.23 -2.50
N LEU A 422 -7.36 18.25 -1.73
CA LEU A 422 -8.43 19.24 -1.91
C LEU A 422 -7.93 20.67 -1.67
N ASN A 423 -7.00 20.87 -0.74
CA ASN A 423 -6.41 22.18 -0.46
C ASN A 423 -5.39 22.62 -1.52
N ALA A 424 -4.71 21.66 -2.15
CA ALA A 424 -3.64 21.95 -3.12
C ALA A 424 -4.14 22.00 -4.58
N LEU A 425 -5.24 21.31 -4.90
CA LEU A 425 -5.75 21.18 -6.26
C LEU A 425 -7.08 21.93 -6.43
N ASP A 426 -7.13 22.82 -7.39
CA ASP A 426 -8.38 23.48 -7.78
C ASP A 426 -9.14 22.59 -8.77
N VAL A 427 -10.10 21.84 -8.29
CA VAL A 427 -10.93 20.93 -9.07
C VAL A 427 -12.39 21.42 -9.17
N ASP A 428 -13.17 20.84 -10.06
CA ASP A 428 -14.57 21.22 -10.29
C ASP A 428 -15.55 20.35 -9.51
N ILE A 429 -15.18 19.08 -9.27
CA ILE A 429 -15.99 18.08 -8.56
C ILE A 429 -15.09 17.29 -7.60
N VAL A 430 -15.68 16.84 -6.49
CA VAL A 430 -15.09 15.86 -5.55
C VAL A 430 -16.07 14.69 -5.43
N LYS A 431 -15.60 13.44 -5.58
CA LYS A 431 -16.38 12.23 -5.39
C LYS A 431 -16.08 11.65 -4.01
N PHE A 432 -17.13 11.49 -3.20
CA PHE A 432 -17.05 10.83 -1.90
C PHE A 432 -17.08 9.33 -2.06
N ASP A 433 -16.06 8.66 -1.55
CA ASP A 433 -15.89 7.21 -1.62
C ASP A 433 -17.02 6.42 -0.92
N GLY A 434 -17.27 5.21 -1.39
CA GLY A 434 -18.30 4.30 -0.91
C GLY A 434 -18.35 4.10 0.61
N PRO A 435 -17.25 3.85 1.32
CA PRO A 435 -17.20 3.80 2.77
C PRO A 435 -17.76 5.04 3.49
N VAL A 436 -17.50 6.24 2.96
CA VAL A 436 -18.07 7.49 3.50
C VAL A 436 -19.61 7.49 3.35
N ILE A 437 -20.09 7.13 2.17
CA ILE A 437 -21.52 7.08 1.85
C ILE A 437 -22.23 6.00 2.67
N LYS A 438 -21.62 4.83 2.85
CA LYS A 438 -22.15 3.75 3.67
C LYS A 438 -22.30 4.17 5.14
N ARG A 439 -21.30 4.86 5.70
CA ARG A 439 -21.36 5.42 7.07
C ARG A 439 -22.46 6.47 7.20
N ALA A 440 -22.61 7.36 6.20
CA ALA A 440 -23.65 8.37 6.17
C ALA A 440 -25.06 7.75 6.11
N SER A 441 -25.21 6.63 5.42
CA SER A 441 -26.47 5.91 5.28
C SER A 441 -26.85 5.10 6.52
N SER A 442 -25.87 4.71 7.35
CA SER A 442 -26.05 3.81 8.51
C SER A 442 -26.15 4.55 9.85
N SER A 443 -25.67 5.80 9.97
CA SER A 443 -25.67 6.54 11.24
C SER A 443 -25.89 8.04 11.06
N GLN A 444 -26.47 8.68 12.09
CA GLN A 444 -26.65 10.13 12.12
C GLN A 444 -25.30 10.86 12.12
N LYS A 445 -24.33 10.38 12.91
CA LYS A 445 -22.96 10.94 12.94
C LYS A 445 -22.29 10.91 11.56
N GLY A 446 -22.45 9.82 10.82
CA GLY A 446 -21.93 9.71 9.45
C GLY A 446 -22.61 10.68 8.49
N SER A 447 -23.95 10.85 8.63
CA SER A 447 -24.74 11.82 7.85
C SER A 447 -24.30 13.27 8.14
N ASP A 448 -24.08 13.62 9.41
CA ASP A 448 -23.62 14.95 9.82
C ASP A 448 -22.21 15.25 9.29
N LEU A 449 -21.35 14.24 9.29
CA LEU A 449 -19.99 14.35 8.71
C LEU A 449 -20.05 14.60 7.20
N LEU A 450 -20.80 13.78 6.44
CA LEU A 450 -20.95 13.95 5.00
C LEU A 450 -21.53 15.34 4.67
N SER A 451 -22.54 15.79 5.42
CA SER A 451 -23.14 17.12 5.24
C SER A 451 -22.12 18.25 5.49
N SER A 452 -21.24 18.08 6.48
CA SER A 452 -20.16 19.05 6.77
C SER A 452 -19.14 19.10 5.66
N MET A 453 -18.73 17.93 5.13
CA MET A 453 -17.79 17.82 4.00
C MET A 453 -18.40 18.43 2.72
N ALA A 454 -19.66 18.14 2.41
CA ALA A 454 -20.33 18.71 1.25
C ALA A 454 -20.44 20.25 1.34
N LYS A 455 -20.77 20.79 2.52
CA LYS A 455 -20.80 22.24 2.75
C LYS A 455 -19.41 22.89 2.62
N MET A 456 -18.38 22.22 3.10
CA MET A 456 -16.99 22.68 2.94
C MET A 456 -16.63 22.77 1.44
N CYS A 457 -16.88 21.72 0.66
CA CYS A 457 -16.65 21.74 -0.80
C CYS A 457 -17.43 22.87 -1.46
N ALA A 458 -18.71 23.05 -1.11
CA ALA A 458 -19.55 24.12 -1.66
C ALA A 458 -19.01 25.53 -1.33
N SER A 459 -18.42 25.73 -0.13
CA SER A 459 -17.78 27.02 0.24
C SER A 459 -16.53 27.32 -0.58
N MET A 460 -15.89 26.29 -1.14
CA MET A 460 -14.74 26.39 -2.06
C MET A 460 -15.19 26.48 -3.54
N GLY A 461 -16.51 26.47 -3.80
CA GLY A 461 -17.04 26.48 -5.17
C GLY A 461 -16.95 25.13 -5.90
N VAL A 462 -16.66 24.05 -5.17
CA VAL A 462 -16.50 22.69 -5.68
C VAL A 462 -17.81 21.91 -5.53
N ARG A 463 -18.26 21.24 -6.58
CA ARG A 463 -19.41 20.34 -6.55
C ARG A 463 -19.04 18.99 -5.95
N THR A 464 -20.05 18.25 -5.51
CA THR A 464 -19.84 16.96 -4.87
C THR A 464 -20.62 15.84 -5.54
N ALA A 465 -20.03 14.63 -5.57
CA ALA A 465 -20.69 13.41 -6.02
C ALA A 465 -20.58 12.34 -4.94
N ALA A 466 -21.61 11.51 -4.79
CA ALA A 466 -21.60 10.34 -3.91
C ALA A 466 -21.47 9.07 -4.74
N GLU A 467 -20.53 8.23 -4.39
CA GLU A 467 -20.34 6.93 -5.02
C GLU A 467 -21.12 5.81 -4.33
N MET A 468 -21.20 4.64 -4.99
CA MET A 468 -21.80 3.41 -4.47
C MET A 468 -23.21 3.60 -3.90
N VAL A 469 -24.01 4.47 -4.52
CA VAL A 469 -25.43 4.63 -4.18
C VAL A 469 -26.22 3.47 -4.75
N GLU A 470 -26.65 2.54 -3.90
CA GLU A 470 -27.24 1.27 -4.32
C GLU A 470 -28.76 1.26 -4.32
N ASP A 471 -29.40 2.12 -3.54
CA ASP A 471 -30.85 2.18 -3.39
C ASP A 471 -31.39 3.61 -3.25
N LYS A 472 -32.72 3.72 -3.34
CA LYS A 472 -33.45 5.00 -3.22
C LYS A 472 -33.26 5.67 -1.86
N ARG A 473 -33.12 4.88 -0.79
CA ARG A 473 -32.93 5.41 0.57
C ARG A 473 -31.57 6.08 0.70
N MET A 474 -30.53 5.45 0.15
CA MET A 474 -29.17 6.03 0.09
C MET A 474 -29.19 7.32 -0.74
N ALA A 475 -29.82 7.29 -1.93
CA ALA A 475 -29.96 8.49 -2.79
C ALA A 475 -30.64 9.64 -2.05
N GLY A 476 -31.76 9.37 -1.35
CA GLY A 476 -32.44 10.37 -0.53
C GLY A 476 -31.56 10.89 0.62
N ARG A 477 -30.77 10.04 1.27
CA ARG A 477 -29.88 10.43 2.36
C ARG A 477 -28.75 11.34 1.87
N VAL A 478 -28.07 10.98 0.79
CA VAL A 478 -26.98 11.81 0.25
C VAL A 478 -27.50 13.16 -0.28
N TYR A 479 -28.70 13.19 -0.87
CA TYR A 479 -29.36 14.44 -1.25
C TYR A 479 -29.62 15.33 -0.03
N GLN A 480 -30.13 14.77 1.07
CA GLN A 480 -30.35 15.51 2.33
C GLN A 480 -29.04 16.05 2.92
N CYS A 481 -27.90 15.40 2.66
CA CYS A 481 -26.57 15.89 3.04
C CYS A 481 -26.02 16.99 2.12
N SER A 482 -26.84 17.49 1.17
CA SER A 482 -26.46 18.54 0.19
C SER A 482 -25.37 18.11 -0.80
N VAL A 483 -25.29 16.83 -1.11
CA VAL A 483 -24.45 16.32 -2.21
C VAL A 483 -25.15 16.61 -3.53
N ASP A 484 -24.40 17.05 -4.55
CA ASP A 484 -24.98 17.49 -5.84
C ASP A 484 -25.31 16.31 -6.76
N TYR A 485 -24.42 15.33 -6.84
CA TYR A 485 -24.51 14.22 -7.79
C TYR A 485 -24.44 12.86 -7.09
N GLY A 486 -24.95 11.83 -7.76
CA GLY A 486 -24.87 10.46 -7.27
C GLY A 486 -24.52 9.47 -8.37
N GLN A 487 -23.69 8.50 -8.02
CA GLN A 487 -23.27 7.37 -8.84
C GLN A 487 -23.50 6.07 -8.09
N GLY A 488 -23.92 5.04 -8.79
CA GLY A 488 -24.13 3.71 -8.21
C GLY A 488 -25.19 2.92 -8.94
N PHE A 489 -25.39 1.68 -8.51
CA PHE A 489 -26.31 0.76 -9.18
C PHE A 489 -27.77 1.22 -9.14
N TYR A 490 -28.13 2.07 -8.21
CA TYR A 490 -29.46 2.71 -8.17
C TYR A 490 -29.72 3.56 -9.43
N PHE A 491 -28.72 4.26 -9.93
CA PHE A 491 -28.85 5.10 -11.12
C PHE A 491 -28.62 4.34 -12.41
N GLY A 492 -27.70 3.37 -12.40
CA GLY A 492 -27.39 2.51 -13.52
C GLY A 492 -26.08 1.74 -13.32
N ARG A 493 -26.04 0.55 -13.87
CA ARG A 493 -24.78 -0.20 -13.99
C ARG A 493 -24.00 0.29 -15.20
N PRO A 494 -22.67 0.15 -15.22
CA PRO A 494 -21.87 0.45 -16.42
C PRO A 494 -22.40 -0.34 -17.62
N ASP A 495 -22.58 0.33 -18.76
CA ASP A 495 -22.98 -0.28 -20.02
C ASP A 495 -22.15 0.28 -21.19
N PHE A 496 -21.92 -0.51 -22.22
CA PHE A 496 -21.20 -0.09 -23.43
C PHE A 496 -21.98 0.95 -24.24
N ASN A 497 -23.30 0.99 -24.07
CA ASN A 497 -24.16 1.96 -24.72
C ASN A 497 -24.75 2.97 -23.69
N PRO A 498 -24.18 4.18 -23.56
CA PRO A 498 -24.69 5.17 -22.60
C PRO A 498 -26.12 5.63 -22.91
N PHE A 499 -26.61 5.42 -24.12
CA PHE A 499 -27.98 5.83 -24.54
C PHE A 499 -29.10 4.96 -24.01
N ILE A 500 -28.83 3.83 -23.36
CA ILE A 500 -29.85 3.12 -22.62
C ILE A 500 -30.42 3.94 -21.46
N PHE A 501 -29.71 5.01 -21.06
CA PHE A 501 -30.17 5.97 -20.06
C PHE A 501 -30.83 7.22 -20.69
N ALA A 502 -31.20 7.17 -21.98
CA ALA A 502 -31.65 8.34 -22.77
C ALA A 502 -32.91 9.00 -22.20
N ASP A 503 -33.81 8.25 -21.59
CA ASP A 503 -35.03 8.81 -20.96
C ASP A 503 -34.69 9.73 -19.77
N ARG A 504 -33.50 9.61 -19.21
CA ARG A 504 -32.94 10.49 -18.17
C ARG A 504 -32.04 11.59 -18.74
N PHE A 505 -31.98 11.68 -20.08
CA PHE A 505 -31.10 12.58 -20.85
C PHE A 505 -31.89 13.79 -21.34
N THR A 506 -32.69 14.42 -20.51
CA THR A 506 -33.51 15.56 -20.94
C THR A 506 -32.70 16.84 -21.00
N GLY A 507 -32.40 17.24 -22.23
CA GLY A 507 -32.14 18.58 -22.74
C GLY A 507 -31.43 19.58 -21.82
N GLY A 508 -30.15 19.62 -21.88
CA GLY A 508 -29.33 20.61 -21.20
C GLY A 508 -27.85 20.32 -21.34
N LEU A 509 -27.49 19.66 -22.38
CA LEU A 509 -26.11 19.38 -22.74
C LEU A 509 -25.66 20.26 -23.91
#